data_aeef89a6bc03aacc7b03b5a0c983623e
#
_entry.id   aeef89a6bc03aacc7b03b5a0c983623e
#
_cell.length_a   1.000
_cell.length_b   1.000
_cell.length_c   1.000
_cell.angle_alpha   90.00
_cell.angle_beta   90.00
_cell.angle_gamma   90.00
#
_symmetry.space_group_name_H-M   'P 1'
#
loop_
_entity.id
_entity.type
_entity.pdbx_description
1 polymer ?
#
loop_
_entity_poly.entity_id
_entity_poly.type
_entity_poly.pdbx_seq_one_letter_code
_entity_poly.pdbx_strand_id
1 'polypeptide(L)'
;VELDQNIDVAGSLEDYAGEMALENGTDIMNLDHNSTMRQLAIQADQLAETVKLQQYAYIPSLALTFSYSLNAMTNDFKFSDYRWTPYSYVGLSLNIPIFSGGKRLNDVRQAKVQASELAIQVNDTERQLKIAIRQYLNTMETQMKSCAAAKEAVETAQKAYDIATKSYNVGRSTITELNDAQLALTQAKL
;
A
#
# COMPACT_ATOMS: atom_id res chain seq x y z
N VAL A 1 -5.28 -4.29 10.10
CA VAL A 1 -4.15 -4.48 11.01
C VAL A 1 -4.47 -3.67 12.24
N GLU A 2 -4.78 -4.33 13.35
CA GLU A 2 -4.97 -3.65 14.64
C GLU A 2 -3.64 -3.04 15.07
N LEU A 3 -3.67 -1.75 15.41
CA LEU A 3 -2.50 -0.94 15.80
C LEU A 3 -1.85 -1.35 17.13
N ASP A 4 -2.36 -2.37 17.80
CA ASP A 4 -1.93 -2.82 19.14
C ASP A 4 -1.19 -4.17 19.12
N GLN A 5 -0.81 -4.69 17.95
CA GLN A 5 0.07 -5.86 17.89
C GLN A 5 1.52 -5.40 18.13
N ASN A 6 2.08 -5.77 19.28
CA ASN A 6 3.51 -5.75 19.50
C ASN A 6 4.18 -6.65 18.45
N ILE A 7 4.73 -6.02 17.42
CA ILE A 7 5.53 -6.71 16.41
C ILE A 7 6.93 -6.87 17.01
N ASP A 8 7.19 -8.05 17.58
CA ASP A 8 8.52 -8.42 18.02
C ASP A 8 9.25 -9.04 16.81
N VAL A 9 10.37 -8.45 16.42
CA VAL A 9 11.22 -8.98 15.34
C VAL A 9 12.12 -10.04 15.96
N ALA A 10 11.67 -11.30 15.94
CA ALA A 10 12.47 -12.43 16.37
C ALA A 10 13.38 -12.88 15.22
N GLY A 11 14.69 -12.86 15.45
CA GLY A 11 15.71 -13.37 14.54
C GLY A 11 16.89 -12.42 14.40
N SER A 12 18.08 -12.97 14.10
CA SER A 12 19.25 -12.16 13.77
C SER A 12 19.28 -11.91 12.27
N LEU A 13 19.88 -10.80 11.83
CA LEU A 13 20.14 -10.51 10.41
C LEU A 13 20.92 -11.64 9.70
N GLU A 14 21.67 -12.45 10.46
CA GLU A 14 22.44 -13.58 9.95
C GLU A 14 21.55 -14.74 9.49
N ASP A 15 20.39 -14.94 10.13
CA ASP A 15 19.44 -15.99 9.80
C ASP A 15 18.79 -15.75 8.42
N TYR A 16 18.66 -14.47 8.04
CA TYR A 16 18.04 -14.06 6.77
C TYR A 16 19.08 -13.85 5.63
N ALA A 17 20.37 -13.75 5.94
CA ALA A 17 21.41 -13.50 4.93
C ALA A 17 21.50 -14.63 3.89
N GLY A 18 21.18 -15.87 4.29
CA GLY A 18 21.15 -17.04 3.39
C GLY A 18 19.94 -17.03 2.44
N GLU A 19 18.78 -16.61 2.92
CA GLU A 19 17.56 -16.51 2.11
C GLU A 19 17.63 -15.34 1.11
N MET A 20 18.19 -14.21 1.51
CA MET A 20 18.37 -13.03 0.65
C MET A 20 19.33 -13.30 -0.53
N ALA A 21 20.28 -14.22 -0.38
CA ALA A 21 21.22 -14.57 -1.45
C ALA A 21 20.61 -15.55 -2.50
N LEU A 22 19.52 -16.23 -2.16
CA LEU A 22 18.91 -17.27 -2.99
C LEU A 22 17.74 -16.79 -3.85
N GLU A 23 17.11 -15.66 -3.53
CA GLU A 23 16.07 -15.09 -4.37
C GLU A 23 16.70 -14.41 -5.60
N ASN A 24 16.70 -15.15 -6.71
CA ASN A 24 17.02 -14.59 -8.02
C ASN A 24 16.12 -13.37 -8.28
N GLY A 25 16.74 -12.22 -8.51
CA GLY A 25 16.09 -10.91 -8.66
C GLY A 25 15.05 -10.77 -9.78
N THR A 26 14.71 -11.85 -10.48
CA THR A 26 13.64 -11.91 -11.49
C THR A 26 12.26 -12.08 -10.85
N ASP A 27 12.14 -12.80 -9.73
CA ASP A 27 10.85 -13.05 -9.09
C ASP A 27 10.40 -11.85 -8.22
N ILE A 28 11.36 -11.11 -7.65
CA ILE A 28 11.09 -9.90 -6.86
C ILE A 28 10.51 -8.76 -7.73
N MET A 29 10.74 -8.75 -9.03
CA MET A 29 10.18 -7.77 -9.96
C MET A 29 8.78 -8.12 -10.46
N ASN A 30 8.24 -9.28 -10.08
CA ASN A 30 6.86 -9.63 -10.41
C ASN A 30 5.89 -8.86 -9.48
N LEU A 31 5.12 -7.95 -10.09
CA LEU A 31 4.15 -7.11 -9.39
C LEU A 31 2.73 -7.70 -9.39
N ASP A 32 2.51 -8.93 -9.88
CA ASP A 32 1.18 -9.52 -10.01
C ASP A 32 0.46 -9.69 -8.67
N HIS A 33 1.22 -9.91 -7.60
CA HIS A 33 0.71 -10.01 -6.24
C HIS A 33 0.74 -8.69 -5.45
N ASN A 34 1.20 -7.60 -6.07
CA ASN A 34 1.27 -6.31 -5.39
C ASN A 34 -0.15 -5.75 -5.19
N SER A 35 -0.48 -5.39 -3.93
CA SER A 35 -1.80 -4.88 -3.56
C SER A 35 -2.17 -3.57 -4.29
N THR A 36 -1.20 -2.68 -4.52
CA THR A 36 -1.40 -1.43 -5.24
C THR A 36 -1.75 -1.68 -6.71
N MET A 37 -1.03 -2.59 -7.38
CA MET A 37 -1.33 -2.96 -8.77
C MET A 37 -2.69 -3.64 -8.89
N ARG A 38 -3.03 -4.51 -7.95
CA ARG A 38 -4.34 -5.16 -7.90
C ARG A 38 -5.48 -4.16 -7.69
N GLN A 39 -5.29 -3.17 -6.82
CA GLN A 39 -6.25 -2.09 -6.62
C GLN A 39 -6.46 -1.28 -7.90
N LEU A 40 -5.40 -0.92 -8.60
CA LEU A 40 -5.47 -0.19 -9.87
C LEU A 40 -6.16 -1.02 -10.96
N ALA A 41 -5.93 -2.33 -11.02
CA ALA A 41 -6.63 -3.23 -11.94
C ALA A 41 -8.14 -3.22 -11.68
N ILE A 42 -8.57 -3.33 -10.43
CA ILE A 42 -10.00 -3.25 -10.06
C ILE A 42 -10.60 -1.89 -10.43
N GLN A 43 -9.86 -0.79 -10.24
CA GLN A 43 -10.32 0.55 -10.65
C GLN A 43 -10.45 0.64 -12.18
N ALA A 44 -9.55 0.02 -12.94
CA ALA A 44 -9.64 -0.03 -14.39
C ALA A 44 -10.90 -0.77 -14.86
N ASP A 45 -11.22 -1.90 -14.23
CA ASP A 45 -12.46 -2.64 -14.50
C ASP A 45 -13.70 -1.80 -14.17
N GLN A 46 -13.71 -1.08 -13.04
CA GLN A 46 -14.80 -0.18 -12.67
C GLN A 46 -15.02 0.93 -13.70
N LEU A 47 -13.94 1.53 -14.21
CA LEU A 47 -14.06 2.56 -15.24
C LEU A 47 -14.52 1.97 -16.58
N ALA A 48 -14.08 0.76 -16.93
CA ALA A 48 -14.57 0.06 -18.13
C ALA A 48 -16.09 -0.19 -18.04
N GLU A 49 -16.59 -0.61 -16.88
CA GLU A 49 -18.03 -0.77 -16.65
C GLU A 49 -18.76 0.58 -16.65
N THR A 50 -18.15 1.65 -16.15
CA THR A 50 -18.69 3.00 -16.21
C THR A 50 -18.86 3.47 -17.65
N VAL A 51 -17.90 3.18 -18.54
CA VAL A 51 -18.03 3.47 -19.97
C VAL A 51 -19.26 2.75 -20.57
N LYS A 52 -19.44 1.45 -20.25
CA LYS A 52 -20.61 0.68 -20.69
C LYS A 52 -21.91 1.27 -20.16
N LEU A 53 -21.91 1.66 -18.88
CA LEU A 53 -23.08 2.29 -18.25
C LEU A 53 -23.49 3.57 -18.99
N GLN A 54 -22.53 4.42 -19.36
CA GLN A 54 -22.81 5.62 -20.16
C GLN A 54 -23.31 5.30 -21.58
N GLN A 55 -22.86 4.20 -22.16
CA GLN A 55 -23.39 3.72 -23.44
C GLN A 55 -24.82 3.23 -23.32
N TYR A 56 -25.15 2.51 -22.23
CA TYR A 56 -26.52 2.05 -21.95
C TYR A 56 -27.50 3.18 -21.64
N ALA A 57 -27.04 4.38 -21.31
CA ALA A 57 -27.88 5.55 -21.14
C ALA A 57 -28.65 5.97 -22.42
N TYR A 58 -28.31 5.40 -23.58
CA TYR A 58 -29.07 5.55 -24.82
C TYR A 58 -30.31 4.62 -24.91
N ILE A 59 -30.37 3.57 -24.08
CA ILE A 59 -31.46 2.59 -24.10
C ILE A 59 -32.61 3.09 -23.24
N PRO A 60 -33.88 2.86 -23.64
CA PRO A 60 -35.02 3.15 -22.79
C PRO A 60 -34.94 2.46 -21.43
N SER A 61 -35.25 3.17 -20.36
CA SER A 61 -35.30 2.61 -19.01
C SER A 61 -36.74 2.42 -18.55
N LEU A 62 -37.00 1.24 -17.99
CA LEU A 62 -38.28 0.89 -17.39
C LEU A 62 -38.09 0.78 -15.89
N ALA A 63 -38.92 1.51 -15.11
CA ALA A 63 -38.85 1.42 -13.66
C ALA A 63 -40.24 1.06 -13.11
N LEU A 64 -40.28 0.08 -12.20
CA LEU A 64 -41.46 -0.25 -11.40
C LEU A 64 -41.27 0.36 -10.01
N THR A 65 -42.19 1.17 -9.59
CA THR A 65 -42.19 1.82 -8.29
C THR A 65 -43.36 1.32 -7.46
N PHE A 66 -43.08 0.85 -6.26
CA PHE A 66 -44.08 0.60 -5.21
C PHE A 66 -43.79 1.54 -4.05
N SER A 67 -44.82 2.21 -3.59
CA SER A 67 -44.75 3.06 -2.40
C SER A 67 -45.92 2.76 -1.48
N TYR A 68 -45.61 2.63 -0.21
CA TYR A 68 -46.57 2.53 0.88
C TYR A 68 -46.26 3.61 1.90
N SER A 69 -47.25 4.44 2.22
CA SER A 69 -47.08 5.51 3.18
C SER A 69 -48.30 5.61 4.10
N LEU A 70 -48.07 5.96 5.34
CA LEU A 70 -49.08 6.27 6.32
C LEU A 70 -49.11 7.79 6.47
N ASN A 71 -50.21 8.40 6.13
CA ASN A 71 -50.38 9.84 6.22
C ASN A 71 -51.44 10.18 7.27
N ALA A 72 -51.11 11.11 8.13
CA ALA A 72 -52.07 11.71 9.05
C ALA A 72 -52.19 13.20 8.75
N MET A 73 -53.40 13.66 8.55
CA MET A 73 -53.68 15.07 8.30
C MET A 73 -54.67 15.56 9.36
N THR A 74 -54.29 16.57 10.14
CA THR A 74 -55.13 17.21 11.15
C THR A 74 -54.75 18.67 11.23
N ASN A 75 -55.74 19.50 11.63
CA ASN A 75 -55.54 20.92 11.85
C ASN A 75 -55.08 21.24 13.27
N ASP A 76 -55.06 20.25 14.19
CA ASP A 76 -54.72 20.41 15.59
C ASP A 76 -53.47 19.56 15.96
N PHE A 77 -52.67 20.06 16.89
CA PHE A 77 -51.47 19.39 17.40
C PHE A 77 -51.77 18.30 18.45
N LYS A 78 -52.86 17.56 18.32
CA LYS A 78 -53.23 16.47 19.25
C LYS A 78 -52.82 15.12 18.67
N PHE A 79 -51.66 14.65 19.00
CA PHE A 79 -51.11 13.39 18.49
C PHE A 79 -51.96 12.14 18.79
N SER A 80 -52.78 12.17 19.84
CA SER A 80 -53.67 11.07 20.22
C SER A 80 -54.84 10.84 19.26
N ASP A 81 -55.23 11.88 18.49
CA ASP A 81 -56.43 11.87 17.63
C ASP A 81 -56.07 11.74 16.15
N TYR A 82 -54.78 11.48 15.81
CA TYR A 82 -54.34 11.36 14.44
C TYR A 82 -54.87 10.10 13.78
N ARG A 83 -55.70 10.29 12.76
CA ARG A 83 -56.13 9.21 11.88
C ARG A 83 -55.08 8.93 10.84
N TRP A 84 -54.36 7.84 11.03
CA TRP A 84 -53.40 7.35 10.07
C TRP A 84 -54.11 6.66 8.92
N THR A 85 -54.05 7.26 7.74
CA THR A 85 -54.65 6.70 6.51
C THR A 85 -53.53 6.03 5.70
N PRO A 86 -53.62 4.73 5.46
CA PRO A 86 -52.69 4.06 4.59
C PRO A 86 -52.91 4.45 3.14
N TYR A 87 -51.86 4.76 2.45
CA TYR A 87 -51.85 5.04 1.03
C TYR A 87 -50.79 4.16 0.35
N SER A 88 -51.21 3.43 -0.67
CA SER A 88 -50.29 2.64 -1.48
C SER A 88 -50.54 2.86 -2.96
N TYR A 89 -49.45 2.92 -3.72
CA TYR A 89 -49.54 2.92 -5.17
C TYR A 89 -48.44 2.05 -5.79
N VAL A 90 -48.79 1.54 -6.98
CA VAL A 90 -47.86 0.88 -7.88
C VAL A 90 -47.79 1.70 -9.16
N GLY A 91 -46.61 2.08 -9.56
CA GLY A 91 -46.36 2.86 -10.78
C GLY A 91 -45.37 2.17 -11.71
N LEU A 92 -45.67 2.20 -13.00
CA LEU A 92 -44.76 1.78 -14.06
C LEU A 92 -44.37 3.01 -14.86
N SER A 93 -43.08 3.32 -14.94
CA SER A 93 -42.56 4.43 -15.72
C SER A 93 -41.61 3.96 -16.80
N LEU A 94 -41.84 4.37 -18.04
CA LEU A 94 -40.93 4.13 -19.19
C LEU A 94 -40.32 5.47 -19.59
N ASN A 95 -38.99 5.56 -19.51
CA ASN A 95 -38.27 6.75 -19.95
C ASN A 95 -37.50 6.45 -21.23
N ILE A 96 -37.91 7.11 -22.32
CA ILE A 96 -37.27 6.96 -23.66
C ILE A 96 -36.52 8.25 -23.97
N PRO A 97 -35.20 8.23 -23.90
CA PRO A 97 -34.40 9.42 -24.18
C PRO A 97 -34.27 9.66 -25.70
N ILE A 98 -34.98 10.63 -26.24
CA ILE A 98 -35.00 10.92 -27.70
C ILE A 98 -33.81 11.84 -28.09
N PHE A 99 -33.64 12.93 -27.33
CA PHE A 99 -32.61 13.92 -27.65
C PHE A 99 -32.03 14.52 -26.35
N SER A 100 -30.70 14.64 -26.30
CA SER A 100 -29.97 15.14 -25.12
C SER A 100 -28.96 16.26 -25.44
N GLY A 101 -29.11 16.92 -26.63
CA GLY A 101 -28.20 18.01 -27.00
C GLY A 101 -26.72 17.63 -27.07
N GLY A 102 -26.40 16.37 -27.38
CA GLY A 102 -25.02 15.88 -27.41
C GLY A 102 -24.41 15.53 -26.04
N LYS A 103 -25.14 15.76 -24.93
CA LYS A 103 -24.63 15.48 -23.57
C LYS A 103 -24.15 14.04 -23.43
N ARG A 104 -24.95 13.06 -23.80
CA ARG A 104 -24.59 11.62 -23.68
C ARG A 104 -23.35 11.26 -24.49
N LEU A 105 -23.20 11.83 -25.69
CA LEU A 105 -21.99 11.60 -26.49
C LEU A 105 -20.74 12.09 -25.77
N ASN A 106 -20.83 13.25 -25.15
CA ASN A 106 -19.73 13.82 -24.38
C ASN A 106 -19.50 13.07 -23.08
N ASP A 107 -20.54 12.60 -22.39
CA ASP A 107 -20.42 11.75 -21.19
C ASP A 107 -19.67 10.44 -21.51
N VAL A 108 -19.97 9.77 -22.63
CA VAL A 108 -19.22 8.58 -23.09
C VAL A 108 -17.77 8.93 -23.43
N ARG A 109 -17.53 10.05 -24.12
CA ARG A 109 -16.16 10.50 -24.42
C ARG A 109 -15.38 10.78 -23.16
N GLN A 110 -15.97 11.47 -22.20
CA GLN A 110 -15.37 11.78 -20.91
C GLN A 110 -15.02 10.49 -20.14
N ALA A 111 -15.92 9.51 -20.08
CA ALA A 111 -15.66 8.23 -19.43
C ALA A 111 -14.51 7.47 -20.10
N LYS A 112 -14.42 7.50 -21.44
CA LYS A 112 -13.30 6.89 -22.17
C LYS A 112 -11.97 7.59 -21.90
N VAL A 113 -11.96 8.92 -21.79
CA VAL A 113 -10.74 9.68 -21.44
C VAL A 113 -10.29 9.31 -20.04
N GLN A 114 -11.20 9.23 -19.06
CA GLN A 114 -10.87 8.80 -17.70
C GLN A 114 -10.29 7.38 -17.64
N ALA A 115 -10.83 6.45 -18.42
CA ALA A 115 -10.27 5.10 -18.54
C ALA A 115 -8.86 5.11 -19.15
N SER A 116 -8.61 5.96 -20.16
CA SER A 116 -7.27 6.12 -20.75
C SER A 116 -6.29 6.77 -19.79
N GLU A 117 -6.72 7.75 -19.02
CA GLU A 117 -5.92 8.41 -17.97
C GLU A 117 -5.47 7.41 -16.90
N LEU A 118 -6.39 6.57 -16.42
CA LEU A 118 -6.05 5.52 -15.47
C LEU A 118 -5.04 4.51 -16.05
N ALA A 119 -5.19 4.14 -17.33
CA ALA A 119 -4.23 3.23 -17.97
C ALA A 119 -2.80 3.80 -17.99
N ILE A 120 -2.66 5.11 -18.19
CA ILE A 120 -1.37 5.81 -18.10
C ILE A 120 -0.86 5.78 -16.65
N GLN A 121 -1.74 6.05 -15.68
CA GLN A 121 -1.39 6.04 -14.26
C GLN A 121 -0.92 4.64 -13.80
N VAL A 122 -1.57 3.57 -14.28
CA VAL A 122 -1.14 2.18 -14.01
C VAL A 122 0.31 1.97 -14.46
N ASN A 123 0.62 2.34 -15.72
CA ASN A 123 1.98 2.22 -16.27
C ASN A 123 3.01 3.05 -15.48
N ASP A 124 2.64 4.25 -15.05
CA ASP A 124 3.54 5.11 -14.27
C ASP A 124 3.79 4.52 -12.88
N THR A 125 2.73 4.06 -12.20
CA THR A 125 2.84 3.40 -10.89
C THR A 125 3.69 2.13 -10.97
N GLU A 126 3.53 1.32 -12.02
CA GLU A 126 4.36 0.13 -12.25
C GLU A 126 5.85 0.50 -12.37
N ARG A 127 6.17 1.55 -13.13
CA ARG A 127 7.56 2.05 -13.27
C ARG A 127 8.11 2.53 -11.92
N GLN A 128 7.33 3.30 -11.17
CA GLN A 128 7.74 3.80 -9.86
C GLN A 128 8.01 2.66 -8.87
N LEU A 129 7.16 1.65 -8.84
CA LEU A 129 7.36 0.46 -8.01
C LEU A 129 8.64 -0.30 -8.40
N LYS A 130 8.89 -0.49 -9.70
CA LYS A 130 10.13 -1.14 -10.17
C LYS A 130 11.38 -0.35 -9.80
N ILE A 131 11.33 0.98 -9.85
CA ILE A 131 12.43 1.85 -9.42
C ILE A 131 12.65 1.72 -7.90
N ALA A 132 11.57 1.77 -7.10
CA ALA A 132 11.64 1.63 -5.66
C ALA A 132 12.24 0.27 -5.24
N ILE A 133 11.80 -0.82 -5.88
CA ILE A 133 12.37 -2.16 -5.63
C ILE A 133 13.87 -2.18 -5.92
N ARG A 134 14.32 -1.63 -7.05
CA ARG A 134 15.76 -1.52 -7.37
C ARG A 134 16.53 -0.74 -6.32
N GLN A 135 15.99 0.37 -5.85
CA GLN A 135 16.63 1.17 -4.82
C GLN A 135 16.77 0.39 -3.52
N TYR A 136 15.73 -0.34 -3.10
CA TYR A 136 15.79 -1.19 -1.91
C TYR A 136 16.80 -2.32 -2.05
N LEU A 137 16.88 -2.99 -3.21
CA LEU A 137 17.87 -4.03 -3.47
C LEU A 137 19.31 -3.48 -3.42
N ASN A 138 19.57 -2.33 -4.03
CA ASN A 138 20.88 -1.68 -3.97
C ASN A 138 21.24 -1.25 -2.54
N THR A 139 20.27 -0.74 -1.78
CA THR A 139 20.47 -0.37 -0.38
C THR A 139 20.78 -1.61 0.45
N MET A 140 20.04 -2.69 0.26
CA MET A 140 20.27 -3.96 0.94
C MET A 140 21.70 -4.50 0.67
N GLU A 141 22.11 -4.54 -0.60
CA GLU A 141 23.45 -4.97 -0.96
C GLU A 141 24.56 -4.12 -0.30
N THR A 142 24.35 -2.79 -0.28
CA THR A 142 25.27 -1.86 0.38
C THR A 142 25.33 -2.10 1.89
N GLN A 143 24.19 -2.31 2.54
CA GLN A 143 24.13 -2.58 3.97
C GLN A 143 24.77 -3.94 4.32
N MET A 144 24.59 -4.95 3.49
CA MET A 144 25.25 -6.23 3.69
C MET A 144 26.79 -6.09 3.63
N LYS A 145 27.32 -5.32 2.66
CA LYS A 145 28.74 -5.02 2.58
C LYS A 145 29.25 -4.25 3.81
N SER A 146 28.46 -3.26 4.26
CA SER A 146 28.78 -2.49 5.47
C SER A 146 28.78 -3.36 6.73
N CYS A 147 27.83 -4.27 6.85
CA CYS A 147 27.78 -5.23 7.97
C CYS A 147 28.99 -6.16 7.98
N ALA A 148 29.38 -6.67 6.80
CA ALA A 148 30.58 -7.52 6.69
C ALA A 148 31.86 -6.75 7.08
N ALA A 149 32.01 -5.50 6.63
CA ALA A 149 33.17 -4.66 6.99
C ALA A 149 33.17 -4.31 8.49
N ALA A 150 32.00 -4.02 9.09
CA ALA A 150 31.90 -3.77 10.53
C ALA A 150 32.27 -5.01 11.36
N LYS A 151 31.88 -6.20 10.92
CA LYS A 151 32.27 -7.47 11.57
C LYS A 151 33.78 -7.69 11.53
N GLU A 152 34.41 -7.45 10.39
CA GLU A 152 35.86 -7.53 10.24
C GLU A 152 36.59 -6.49 11.12
N ALA A 153 36.05 -5.27 11.23
CA ALA A 153 36.58 -4.22 12.10
C ALA A 153 36.52 -4.65 13.58
N VAL A 154 35.41 -5.23 14.04
CA VAL A 154 35.31 -5.76 15.41
C VAL A 154 36.33 -6.88 15.67
N GLU A 155 36.46 -7.81 14.75
CA GLU A 155 37.49 -8.90 14.89
C GLU A 155 38.90 -8.33 14.98
N THR A 156 39.22 -7.34 14.15
CA THR A 156 40.53 -6.69 14.16
C THR A 156 40.78 -5.93 15.46
N ALA A 157 39.80 -5.17 15.92
CA ALA A 157 39.90 -4.45 17.20
C ALA A 157 40.00 -5.41 18.39
N GLN A 158 39.31 -6.56 18.37
CA GLN A 158 39.43 -7.59 19.40
C GLN A 158 40.82 -8.17 19.45
N LYS A 159 41.40 -8.52 18.28
CA LYS A 159 42.79 -9.01 18.22
C LYS A 159 43.80 -7.98 18.75
N ALA A 160 43.62 -6.71 18.41
CA ALA A 160 44.45 -5.62 18.89
C ALA A 160 44.35 -5.47 20.42
N TYR A 161 43.17 -5.52 20.98
CA TYR A 161 42.97 -5.50 22.42
C TYR A 161 43.61 -6.70 23.15
N ASP A 162 43.47 -7.91 22.60
CA ASP A 162 44.10 -9.12 23.15
C ASP A 162 45.64 -9.03 23.17
N ILE A 163 46.23 -8.46 22.11
CA ILE A 163 47.67 -8.20 22.02
C ILE A 163 48.10 -7.16 23.07
N ALA A 164 47.37 -6.02 23.14
CA ALA A 164 47.65 -4.97 24.12
C ALA A 164 47.55 -5.48 25.57
N THR A 165 46.58 -6.31 25.87
CA THR A 165 46.38 -6.93 27.19
C THR A 165 47.60 -7.85 27.52
N LYS A 166 48.00 -8.70 26.59
CA LYS A 166 49.16 -9.58 26.80
C LYS A 166 50.47 -8.79 26.98
N SER A 167 50.66 -7.74 26.20
CA SER A 167 51.86 -6.88 26.26
C SER A 167 51.91 -6.11 27.59
N TYR A 168 50.78 -5.61 28.08
CA TYR A 168 50.68 -4.96 29.38
C TYR A 168 51.00 -5.91 30.52
N ASN A 169 50.47 -7.14 30.49
CA ASN A 169 50.69 -8.14 31.54
C ASN A 169 52.13 -8.57 31.67
N VAL A 170 52.94 -8.50 30.59
CA VAL A 170 54.37 -8.79 30.61
C VAL A 170 55.25 -7.52 30.76
N GLY A 171 54.63 -6.36 31.05
CA GLY A 171 55.34 -5.09 31.28
C GLY A 171 55.94 -4.44 30.04
N ARG A 172 55.47 -4.81 28.82
CA ARG A 172 55.98 -4.27 27.56
C ARG A 172 55.18 -3.15 26.96
N SER A 173 53.98 -2.86 27.49
CA SER A 173 53.16 -1.75 27.06
C SER A 173 52.59 -0.95 28.26
N THR A 174 52.14 0.28 27.98
CA THR A 174 51.60 1.18 28.98
C THR A 174 50.11 0.97 29.20
N ILE A 175 49.58 1.43 30.34
CA ILE A 175 48.13 1.41 30.62
C ILE A 175 47.35 2.25 29.64
N THR A 176 47.96 3.29 29.09
CA THR A 176 47.36 4.16 28.08
C THR A 176 47.11 3.38 26.79
N GLU A 177 48.09 2.61 26.32
CA GLU A 177 47.92 1.78 25.11
C GLU A 177 46.86 0.70 25.29
N LEU A 178 46.71 0.13 26.48
CA LEU A 178 45.65 -0.84 26.77
C LEU A 178 44.27 -0.16 26.75
N ASN A 179 44.14 1.03 27.35
CA ASN A 179 42.88 1.80 27.35
C ASN A 179 42.50 2.25 25.93
N ASP A 180 43.47 2.66 25.10
CA ASP A 180 43.24 3.03 23.70
C ASP A 180 42.70 1.85 22.90
N ALA A 181 43.29 0.66 23.07
CA ALA A 181 42.82 -0.55 22.42
C ALA A 181 41.44 -0.97 22.89
N GLN A 182 41.15 -0.80 24.19
CA GLN A 182 39.79 -1.06 24.72
C GLN A 182 38.75 -0.08 24.17
N LEU A 183 39.12 1.21 24.06
CA LEU A 183 38.26 2.22 23.47
C LEU A 183 37.93 1.93 22.01
N ALA A 184 38.98 1.56 21.23
CA ALA A 184 38.83 1.19 19.82
C ALA A 184 37.90 -0.04 19.65
N LEU A 185 38.05 -1.05 20.51
CA LEU A 185 37.12 -2.20 20.51
C LEU A 185 35.68 -1.81 20.85
N THR A 186 35.52 -0.94 21.84
CA THR A 186 34.18 -0.46 22.21
C THR A 186 33.53 0.34 21.09
N GLN A 187 34.29 1.19 20.42
CA GLN A 187 33.83 1.94 19.25
C GLN A 187 33.47 1.04 18.05
N ALA A 188 34.23 -0.03 17.85
CA ALA A 188 33.93 -0.99 16.78
C ALA A 188 32.67 -1.83 17.05
N LYS A 189 32.29 -2.02 18.33
CA LYS A 189 31.10 -2.79 18.74
C LYS A 189 29.82 -1.95 18.80
N LEU A 190 29.90 -0.64 18.78
CA LEU A 190 28.77 0.29 18.72
C LEU A 190 28.28 0.53 17.29
#